data_4ca57258785c361cd49e633514bf2cad
#
_entry.id   4ca57258785c361cd49e633514bf2cad
#
_cell.length_a   1.000
_cell.length_b   1.000
_cell.length_c   1.000
_cell.angle_alpha   90.00
_cell.angle_beta   90.00
_cell.angle_gamma   90.00
#
_symmetry.space_group_name_H-M   'P 1'
#
loop_
_entity.id
_entity.type
_entity.pdbx_description
1 polymer ?
#
loop_
_entity_poly.entity_id
_entity_poly.type
_entity_poly.pdbx_seq_one_letter_code
_entity_poly.pdbx_strand_id
1 'polypeptide(L)'
;MRKLLLLLAVAIVATANAQDNKSVKIIEGPYLQAVGDHGFTVVWKTDKDAVSWVEIAPDDGTHFYNRERPKYYQTSYGRKNIGTLHTVRVSGLEAATTYRYRIISAAALKGEKDRVRFTEQRGSDVYRRQPYFVTTLDHTKPSVSFAMVNDIHGKTAELETLFADAERKYDFVCFNGDMTSRNNTQEEVFQFYLSSASKLFAKETPLYFVRGNHETRGAYAVSLPELFPSSSGQPYYTFRQGPVCFVALDCGEDKPDSDMEYSGLACFDQYRTEQAEWLRSVVASEEFRSAPVKIVFCHIPPETKGWHGAAEIHRLFVPILNEAGIDLWLSGHIHKYRLTEVGVNGCNFPVLCNPNLCRMDVTATANSVDVKIFDTQSTLLHTYQIKK
;
A
#
# COMPACT_ATOMS: atom_id res chain seq x y z
N MET A 1 26.61 -26.42 48.76
CA MET A 1 26.22 -25.05 48.31
C MET A 1 26.30 -24.84 46.79
N ARG A 2 27.33 -25.27 46.07
CA ARG A 2 27.42 -25.10 44.60
C ARG A 2 26.30 -25.78 43.77
N LYS A 3 25.82 -26.97 44.19
CA LYS A 3 24.75 -27.69 43.47
C LYS A 3 23.35 -27.05 43.64
N LEU A 4 23.10 -26.36 44.76
CA LEU A 4 21.84 -25.68 45.02
C LEU A 4 21.73 -24.37 44.20
N LEU A 5 22.84 -23.67 44.00
CA LEU A 5 22.90 -22.46 43.17
C LEU A 5 22.69 -22.76 41.68
N LEU A 6 23.16 -23.92 41.20
CA LEU A 6 22.94 -24.33 39.80
C LEU A 6 21.46 -24.65 39.49
N LEU A 7 20.78 -25.29 40.44
CA LEU A 7 19.35 -25.60 40.32
C LEU A 7 18.47 -24.34 40.35
N LEU A 8 18.83 -23.33 41.15
CA LEU A 8 18.12 -22.05 41.15
C LEU A 8 18.32 -21.25 39.85
N ALA A 9 19.54 -21.25 39.31
CA ALA A 9 19.83 -20.57 38.05
C ALA A 9 19.09 -21.21 36.84
N VAL A 10 19.02 -22.56 36.81
CA VAL A 10 18.26 -23.28 35.76
C VAL A 10 16.76 -23.05 35.90
N ALA A 11 16.23 -22.99 37.13
CA ALA A 11 14.80 -22.67 37.33
C ALA A 11 14.44 -21.25 36.94
N ILE A 12 15.31 -20.27 37.19
CA ILE A 12 15.07 -18.86 36.80
C ILE A 12 15.14 -18.72 35.28
N VAL A 13 16.08 -19.38 34.59
CA VAL A 13 16.17 -19.36 33.13
C VAL A 13 14.99 -20.09 32.49
N ALA A 14 14.51 -21.20 33.07
CA ALA A 14 13.34 -21.90 32.55
C ALA A 14 12.04 -21.12 32.75
N THR A 15 11.89 -20.36 33.84
CA THR A 15 10.71 -19.51 34.06
C THR A 15 10.75 -18.28 33.18
N ALA A 16 11.91 -17.66 32.94
CA ALA A 16 12.05 -16.54 32.03
C ALA A 16 11.71 -16.97 30.58
N ASN A 17 12.22 -18.10 30.10
CA ASN A 17 11.89 -18.64 28.78
C ASN A 17 10.41 -19.09 28.66
N ALA A 18 9.80 -19.59 29.75
CA ALA A 18 8.38 -19.98 29.76
C ALA A 18 7.44 -18.76 29.72
N GLN A 19 7.88 -17.61 30.27
CA GLN A 19 7.12 -16.37 30.26
C GLN A 19 7.24 -15.65 28.91
N ASP A 20 8.40 -15.71 28.28
CA ASP A 20 8.65 -15.15 26.94
C ASP A 20 7.86 -15.88 25.84
N ASN A 21 7.59 -17.17 26.03
CA ASN A 21 6.79 -17.98 25.06
C ASN A 21 5.27 -17.71 25.12
N LYS A 22 4.77 -16.96 26.10
CA LYS A 22 3.32 -16.67 26.25
C LYS A 22 2.92 -15.31 25.68
N SER A 23 3.81 -14.33 25.64
CA SER A 23 3.48 -13.00 25.12
C SER A 23 3.52 -12.98 23.59
N VAL A 24 2.63 -12.16 22.98
CA VAL A 24 2.63 -11.90 21.54
C VAL A 24 3.74 -10.92 21.18
N LYS A 25 4.34 -11.06 19.99
CA LYS A 25 5.27 -10.08 19.41
C LYS A 25 4.67 -9.55 18.10
N ILE A 26 4.74 -8.24 17.90
CA ILE A 26 4.50 -7.62 16.60
C ILE A 26 5.80 -7.79 15.82
N ILE A 27 5.75 -8.52 14.71
CA ILE A 27 6.93 -8.90 13.93
C ILE A 27 7.06 -8.12 12.63
N GLU A 28 5.94 -7.62 12.06
CA GLU A 28 5.92 -6.82 10.85
C GLU A 28 4.91 -5.67 10.95
N GLY A 29 5.18 -4.56 10.26
CA GLY A 29 4.33 -3.39 10.25
C GLY A 29 4.52 -2.46 11.47
N PRO A 30 3.53 -1.60 11.78
CA PRO A 30 2.32 -1.39 10.97
C PRO A 30 2.61 -0.61 9.69
N TYR A 31 1.67 -0.68 8.75
CA TYR A 31 1.62 0.20 7.60
C TYR A 31 0.19 0.62 7.27
N LEU A 32 0.05 1.81 6.69
CA LEU A 32 -1.22 2.43 6.35
C LEU A 32 -1.66 2.03 4.94
N GLN A 33 -2.93 1.63 4.81
CA GLN A 33 -3.59 1.28 3.56
C GLN A 33 -4.96 1.96 3.47
N ALA A 34 -5.49 2.11 2.26
CA ALA A 34 -6.83 2.61 2.01
C ALA A 34 -7.17 3.86 2.84
N VAL A 35 -6.23 4.80 2.95
CA VAL A 35 -6.51 6.08 3.57
C VAL A 35 -7.54 6.82 2.71
N GLY A 36 -8.59 7.31 3.32
CA GLY A 36 -9.68 8.04 2.69
C GLY A 36 -10.11 9.22 3.54
N ASP A 37 -11.19 9.91 3.15
CA ASP A 37 -11.71 11.10 3.84
C ASP A 37 -12.16 10.78 5.27
N HIS A 38 -12.72 9.59 5.49
CA HIS A 38 -13.38 9.25 6.75
C HIS A 38 -12.79 8.00 7.42
N GLY A 39 -11.54 7.65 7.09
CA GLY A 39 -10.90 6.51 7.73
C GLY A 39 -9.68 5.98 6.98
N PHE A 40 -9.05 4.99 7.60
CA PHE A 40 -7.86 4.33 7.07
C PHE A 40 -7.80 2.88 7.56
N THR A 41 -6.97 2.08 6.93
CA THR A 41 -6.70 0.70 7.37
C THR A 41 -5.27 0.59 7.87
N VAL A 42 -5.07 -0.11 8.97
CA VAL A 42 -3.74 -0.44 9.51
C VAL A 42 -3.52 -1.93 9.37
N VAL A 43 -2.38 -2.32 8.81
CA VAL A 43 -2.01 -3.72 8.63
C VAL A 43 -0.71 -4.00 9.38
N TRP A 44 -0.67 -5.13 10.11
CA TRP A 44 0.53 -5.62 10.80
C TRP A 44 0.48 -7.12 11.03
N LYS A 45 1.61 -7.72 11.39
CA LYS A 45 1.73 -9.16 11.64
C LYS A 45 2.25 -9.44 13.03
N THR A 46 1.73 -10.50 13.65
CA THR A 46 2.19 -11.04 14.92
C THR A 46 2.83 -12.42 14.76
N ASP A 47 3.67 -12.81 15.72
CA ASP A 47 4.37 -14.10 15.74
C ASP A 47 3.44 -15.29 16.04
N LYS A 48 2.23 -15.05 16.52
CA LYS A 48 1.22 -16.07 16.84
C LYS A 48 -0.18 -15.48 16.75
N ASP A 49 -1.18 -16.37 16.72
CA ASP A 49 -2.59 -15.98 16.66
C ASP A 49 -2.95 -15.01 17.79
N ALA A 50 -3.49 -13.88 17.44
CA ALA A 50 -3.88 -12.82 18.36
C ALA A 50 -5.23 -12.20 17.99
N VAL A 51 -5.91 -11.63 18.98
CA VAL A 51 -6.89 -10.59 18.75
C VAL A 51 -6.19 -9.24 18.79
N SER A 52 -6.51 -8.39 17.82
CA SER A 52 -5.77 -7.15 17.65
C SER A 52 -6.72 -5.98 17.37
N TRP A 53 -6.29 -4.76 17.73
CA TRP A 53 -7.08 -3.55 17.53
C TRP A 53 -6.20 -2.32 17.37
N VAL A 54 -6.82 -1.28 16.82
CA VAL A 54 -6.26 0.08 16.75
C VAL A 54 -6.98 0.97 17.77
N GLU A 55 -6.24 1.78 18.48
CA GLU A 55 -6.76 2.91 19.27
C GLU A 55 -6.36 4.21 18.61
N ILE A 56 -7.26 5.21 18.61
CA ILE A 56 -7.01 6.53 18.03
C ILE A 56 -7.25 7.66 19.03
N ALA A 57 -6.55 8.75 18.84
CA ALA A 57 -6.71 10.00 19.57
C ALA A 57 -6.64 11.18 18.59
N PRO A 58 -7.31 12.31 18.87
CA PRO A 58 -7.09 13.54 18.12
C PRO A 58 -5.65 14.01 18.30
N ASP A 59 -5.11 14.72 17.33
CA ASP A 59 -3.83 15.41 17.45
C ASP A 59 -4.05 16.82 18.04
N ASP A 60 -4.34 16.87 19.35
CA ASP A 60 -4.73 18.07 20.10
C ASP A 60 -3.70 18.48 21.17
N GLY A 61 -2.50 17.91 21.14
CA GLY A 61 -1.43 18.14 22.09
C GLY A 61 -1.66 17.54 23.49
N THR A 62 -2.81 16.88 23.74
CA THR A 62 -3.08 16.21 25.03
C THR A 62 -2.39 14.87 25.12
N HIS A 63 -2.24 14.33 26.34
CA HIS A 63 -1.75 12.98 26.52
C HIS A 63 -2.66 11.97 25.82
N PHE A 64 -2.08 10.95 25.16
CA PHE A 64 -2.85 9.97 24.38
C PHE A 64 -4.00 9.36 25.19
N TYR A 65 -3.76 9.02 26.45
CA TYR A 65 -4.75 8.47 27.38
C TYR A 65 -5.28 9.48 28.40
N ASN A 66 -5.43 10.75 28.03
CA ASN A 66 -6.15 11.70 28.89
C ASN A 66 -7.62 11.32 29.11
N ARG A 67 -8.13 10.42 28.24
CA ARG A 67 -9.45 9.77 28.32
C ARG A 67 -9.39 8.39 27.64
N GLU A 68 -10.40 7.56 27.85
CA GLU A 68 -10.54 6.30 27.14
C GLU A 68 -10.60 6.53 25.63
N ARG A 69 -9.94 5.65 24.87
CA ARG A 69 -9.86 5.73 23.41
C ARG A 69 -10.77 4.74 22.73
N PRO A 70 -11.39 5.11 21.59
CA PRO A 70 -12.13 4.16 20.77
C PRO A 70 -11.20 3.05 20.31
N LYS A 71 -11.75 1.82 20.27
CA LYS A 71 -11.05 0.60 19.84
C LYS A 71 -11.69 0.06 18.57
N TYR A 72 -10.89 -0.09 17.54
CA TYR A 72 -11.31 -0.63 16.26
C TYR A 72 -10.74 -2.03 16.10
N TYR A 73 -11.59 -3.00 15.76
CA TYR A 73 -11.22 -4.41 15.62
C TYR A 73 -11.49 -4.89 14.20
N GLN A 74 -10.66 -5.81 13.72
CA GLN A 74 -11.05 -6.62 12.58
C GLN A 74 -12.13 -7.61 13.02
N THR A 75 -13.27 -7.60 12.33
CA THR A 75 -14.40 -8.46 12.66
C THR A 75 -14.95 -9.16 11.42
N SER A 76 -15.43 -10.37 11.60
CA SER A 76 -16.17 -11.13 10.58
C SER A 76 -17.47 -11.62 11.19
N TYR A 77 -18.60 -11.23 10.60
CA TYR A 77 -19.94 -11.63 11.04
C TYR A 77 -20.20 -11.42 12.55
N GLY A 78 -19.72 -10.28 13.08
CA GLY A 78 -19.90 -9.90 14.48
C GLY A 78 -18.89 -10.51 15.47
N ARG A 79 -17.93 -11.30 15.01
CA ARG A 79 -16.84 -11.85 15.84
C ARG A 79 -15.52 -11.14 15.52
N LYS A 80 -14.72 -10.89 16.56
CA LYS A 80 -13.33 -10.43 16.41
C LYS A 80 -12.50 -11.52 15.77
N ASN A 81 -11.72 -11.16 14.76
CA ASN A 81 -10.84 -12.10 14.09
C ASN A 81 -9.65 -12.45 14.99
N ILE A 82 -9.23 -13.70 14.90
CA ILE A 82 -8.01 -14.22 15.52
C ILE A 82 -7.13 -14.75 14.40
N GLY A 83 -5.90 -14.31 14.36
CA GLY A 83 -4.93 -14.71 13.33
C GLY A 83 -3.58 -14.03 13.58
N THR A 84 -2.67 -14.20 12.63
CA THR A 84 -1.34 -13.60 12.66
C THR A 84 -1.24 -12.35 11.79
N LEU A 85 -2.06 -12.23 10.74
CA LEU A 85 -2.20 -11.01 9.94
C LEU A 85 -3.41 -10.22 10.45
N HIS A 86 -3.21 -8.95 10.74
CA HIS A 86 -4.23 -8.06 11.27
C HIS A 86 -4.47 -6.91 10.29
N THR A 87 -5.72 -6.78 9.85
CA THR A 87 -6.18 -5.73 8.94
C THR A 87 -7.33 -5.01 9.61
N VAL A 88 -7.04 -3.87 10.24
CA VAL A 88 -8.01 -3.15 11.05
C VAL A 88 -8.43 -1.87 10.36
N ARG A 89 -9.70 -1.78 9.99
CA ARG A 89 -10.32 -0.56 9.45
C ARG A 89 -10.72 0.37 10.59
N VAL A 90 -10.24 1.60 10.54
CA VAL A 90 -10.68 2.75 11.34
C VAL A 90 -11.61 3.58 10.46
N SER A 91 -12.79 3.92 10.96
CA SER A 91 -13.82 4.66 10.21
C SER A 91 -14.55 5.67 11.10
N GLY A 92 -15.37 6.52 10.49
CA GLY A 92 -16.12 7.57 11.19
C GLY A 92 -15.25 8.75 11.59
N LEU A 93 -14.19 9.03 10.83
CA LEU A 93 -13.28 10.13 11.03
C LEU A 93 -13.72 11.38 10.24
N GLU A 94 -13.23 12.55 10.65
CA GLU A 94 -13.37 13.78 9.88
C GLU A 94 -12.32 13.83 8.76
N ALA A 95 -12.71 14.38 7.62
CA ALA A 95 -11.78 14.63 6.50
C ALA A 95 -10.75 15.71 6.88
N ALA A 96 -9.62 15.74 6.17
CA ALA A 96 -8.56 16.74 6.34
C ALA A 96 -8.05 16.86 7.79
N THR A 97 -8.07 15.75 8.55
CA THR A 97 -7.80 15.76 9.99
C THR A 97 -6.68 14.79 10.35
N THR A 98 -5.73 15.27 11.16
CA THR A 98 -4.64 14.42 11.67
C THR A 98 -5.07 13.75 12.98
N TYR A 99 -4.84 12.46 13.03
CA TYR A 99 -5.06 11.60 14.20
C TYR A 99 -3.78 10.95 14.65
N ARG A 100 -3.68 10.68 15.95
CA ARG A 100 -2.66 9.82 16.53
C ARG A 100 -3.23 8.43 16.69
N TYR A 101 -2.45 7.39 16.37
CA TYR A 101 -2.90 6.02 16.52
C TYR A 101 -1.85 5.11 17.17
N ARG A 102 -2.29 3.99 17.72
CA ARG A 102 -1.46 2.86 18.14
C ARG A 102 -2.12 1.53 17.79
N ILE A 103 -1.30 0.52 17.60
CA ILE A 103 -1.73 -0.87 17.44
C ILE A 103 -1.52 -1.65 18.72
N ILE A 104 -2.40 -2.61 19.00
CA ILE A 104 -2.34 -3.47 20.18
C ILE A 104 -2.75 -4.88 19.77
N SER A 105 -2.07 -5.88 20.33
CA SER A 105 -2.34 -7.31 20.11
C SER A 105 -2.29 -8.05 21.44
N ALA A 106 -3.14 -9.09 21.59
CA ALA A 106 -3.14 -10.04 22.69
C ALA A 106 -3.24 -11.46 22.12
N ALA A 107 -2.25 -12.32 22.40
CA ALA A 107 -2.27 -13.68 21.86
C ALA A 107 -3.49 -14.45 22.37
N ALA A 108 -4.10 -15.20 21.45
CA ALA A 108 -5.23 -16.06 21.72
C ALA A 108 -4.74 -17.47 22.07
N LEU A 109 -4.88 -17.86 23.32
CA LEU A 109 -4.55 -19.20 23.79
C LEU A 109 -5.79 -20.08 23.75
N LYS A 110 -5.72 -21.22 23.05
CA LYS A 110 -6.80 -22.22 23.10
C LYS A 110 -7.01 -22.68 24.52
N GLY A 111 -8.23 -22.60 25.00
CA GLY A 111 -8.66 -23.13 26.28
C GLY A 111 -9.44 -24.42 26.09
N GLU A 112 -9.88 -25.03 27.22
CA GLU A 112 -10.78 -26.18 27.17
C GLU A 112 -12.17 -25.78 26.62
N LYS A 113 -12.81 -26.67 25.86
CA LYS A 113 -14.17 -26.52 25.35
C LYS A 113 -14.38 -25.23 24.54
N ASP A 114 -13.51 -24.97 23.56
CA ASP A 114 -13.57 -23.80 22.65
C ASP A 114 -13.47 -22.41 23.35
N ARG A 115 -13.10 -22.40 24.61
CA ARG A 115 -12.81 -21.13 25.31
C ARG A 115 -11.45 -20.59 24.87
N VAL A 116 -11.40 -19.28 24.62
CA VAL A 116 -10.17 -18.56 24.32
C VAL A 116 -9.76 -17.76 25.55
N ARG A 117 -8.50 -17.88 25.95
CA ARG A 117 -7.85 -17.00 26.92
C ARG A 117 -6.87 -16.10 26.20
N PHE A 118 -6.70 -14.88 26.69
CA PHE A 118 -5.79 -13.91 26.09
C PHE A 118 -4.58 -13.69 27.01
N THR A 119 -3.43 -13.43 26.38
CA THR A 119 -2.22 -13.00 27.09
C THR A 119 -2.27 -11.53 27.48
N GLU A 120 -1.21 -11.05 28.14
CA GLU A 120 -0.97 -9.62 28.24
C GLU A 120 -0.95 -8.94 26.86
N GLN A 121 -1.48 -7.72 26.83
CA GLN A 121 -1.50 -6.88 25.65
C GLN A 121 -0.10 -6.37 25.32
N ARG A 122 0.25 -6.39 24.06
CA ARG A 122 1.46 -5.75 23.53
C ARG A 122 1.04 -4.74 22.46
N GLY A 123 1.65 -3.57 22.46
CA GLY A 123 1.31 -2.54 21.51
C GLY A 123 2.46 -1.60 21.23
N SER A 124 2.29 -0.73 20.24
CA SER A 124 3.21 0.35 19.98
C SER A 124 3.26 1.31 21.16
N ASP A 125 4.43 1.91 21.40
CA ASP A 125 4.67 2.79 22.53
C ASP A 125 4.08 4.19 22.27
N VAL A 126 3.35 4.73 23.23
CA VAL A 126 2.81 6.08 23.19
C VAL A 126 3.36 6.98 24.31
N TYR A 127 4.22 6.44 25.18
CA TYR A 127 4.77 7.17 26.31
C TYR A 127 6.20 7.64 26.08
N ARG A 128 7.07 6.77 25.59
CA ARG A 128 8.50 7.05 25.34
C ARG A 128 8.78 7.47 23.92
N ARG A 129 7.97 7.00 22.97
CA ARG A 129 7.97 7.39 21.58
C ARG A 129 6.65 8.08 21.31
N GLN A 130 6.64 8.99 20.37
CA GLN A 130 5.38 9.57 19.93
C GLN A 130 4.50 8.46 19.33
N PRO A 131 3.18 8.48 19.53
CA PRO A 131 2.27 7.63 18.81
C PRO A 131 2.44 7.87 17.30
N TYR A 132 2.02 6.91 16.47
CA TYR A 132 2.01 7.12 15.02
C TYR A 132 0.94 8.14 14.65
N PHE A 133 1.17 8.84 13.55
CA PHE A 133 0.24 9.82 13.00
C PHE A 133 -0.34 9.34 11.67
N VAL A 134 -1.54 9.81 11.37
CA VAL A 134 -2.18 9.64 10.08
C VAL A 134 -3.08 10.84 9.82
N THR A 135 -3.06 11.36 8.60
CA THR A 135 -3.97 12.41 8.16
C THR A 135 -4.94 11.83 7.14
N THR A 136 -6.23 12.01 7.34
CA THR A 136 -7.27 11.67 6.37
C THR A 136 -7.13 12.54 5.12
N LEU A 137 -7.66 12.07 3.98
CA LEU A 137 -7.54 12.81 2.72
C LEU A 137 -8.17 14.20 2.83
N ASP A 138 -7.55 15.16 2.15
CA ASP A 138 -7.95 16.57 2.15
C ASP A 138 -8.08 17.07 0.71
N HIS A 139 -9.32 17.22 0.25
CA HIS A 139 -9.62 17.71 -1.09
C HIS A 139 -9.36 19.22 -1.27
N THR A 140 -9.17 19.95 -0.15
CA THR A 140 -8.97 21.40 -0.15
C THR A 140 -7.51 21.83 -0.22
N LYS A 141 -6.57 20.89 -0.08
CA LYS A 141 -5.14 21.21 -0.23
C LYS A 141 -4.86 21.84 -1.60
N PRO A 142 -4.03 22.89 -1.65
CA PRO A 142 -3.68 23.52 -2.94
C PRO A 142 -2.77 22.66 -3.82
N SER A 143 -2.10 21.69 -3.24
CA SER A 143 -1.17 20.79 -3.92
C SER A 143 -1.10 19.42 -3.25
N VAL A 144 -0.66 18.43 -4.00
CA VAL A 144 -0.31 17.10 -3.51
C VAL A 144 1.13 16.76 -3.93
N SER A 145 1.87 16.10 -3.02
CA SER A 145 3.21 15.61 -3.28
C SER A 145 3.27 14.12 -3.02
N PHE A 146 3.78 13.34 -3.95
CA PHE A 146 3.93 11.90 -3.78
C PHE A 146 5.20 11.35 -4.43
N ALA A 147 5.65 10.20 -3.95
CA ALA A 147 6.69 9.41 -4.60
C ALA A 147 6.10 8.17 -5.26
N MET A 148 6.65 7.77 -6.40
CA MET A 148 6.35 6.50 -7.05
C MET A 148 7.64 5.73 -7.30
N VAL A 149 7.63 4.43 -7.01
CA VAL A 149 8.67 3.45 -7.39
C VAL A 149 8.02 2.23 -8.01
N ASN A 150 8.76 1.52 -8.87
CA ASN A 150 8.32 0.33 -9.59
C ASN A 150 9.54 -0.53 -9.94
N ASP A 151 9.30 -1.78 -10.37
CA ASP A 151 10.35 -2.67 -10.89
C ASP A 151 11.55 -2.81 -9.94
N ILE A 152 11.27 -2.98 -8.66
CA ILE A 152 12.28 -3.19 -7.61
C ILE A 152 12.82 -4.62 -7.66
N HIS A 153 11.97 -5.60 -8.03
CA HIS A 153 12.34 -7.02 -8.20
C HIS A 153 13.12 -7.60 -7.01
N GLY A 154 12.67 -7.28 -5.78
CA GLY A 154 13.26 -7.79 -4.55
C GLY A 154 14.61 -7.18 -4.16
N LYS A 155 15.05 -6.12 -4.82
CA LYS A 155 16.28 -5.39 -4.48
C LYS A 155 16.02 -4.44 -3.31
N THR A 156 15.90 -5.01 -2.12
CA THR A 156 15.51 -4.30 -0.89
C THR A 156 16.46 -3.17 -0.52
N ALA A 157 17.77 -3.37 -0.70
CA ALA A 157 18.77 -2.36 -0.36
C ALA A 157 18.64 -1.11 -1.25
N GLU A 158 18.36 -1.31 -2.53
CA GLU A 158 18.13 -0.22 -3.48
C GLU A 158 16.82 0.52 -3.13
N LEU A 159 15.75 -0.20 -2.78
CA LEU A 159 14.51 0.42 -2.29
C LEU A 159 14.76 1.28 -1.05
N GLU A 160 15.52 0.78 -0.07
CA GLU A 160 15.87 1.55 1.13
C GLU A 160 16.67 2.81 0.80
N THR A 161 17.59 2.73 -0.15
CA THR A 161 18.39 3.86 -0.60
C THR A 161 17.52 4.94 -1.27
N LEU A 162 16.51 4.55 -2.08
CA LEU A 162 15.61 5.51 -2.72
C LEU A 162 14.81 6.36 -1.72
N PHE A 163 14.63 5.90 -0.49
CA PHE A 163 13.91 6.61 0.59
C PHE A 163 14.80 6.99 1.78
N ALA A 164 16.13 6.98 1.62
CA ALA A 164 17.07 7.32 2.70
C ALA A 164 17.04 8.81 3.09
N ASP A 165 16.49 9.67 2.25
CA ASP A 165 16.37 11.11 2.49
C ASP A 165 15.17 11.38 3.44
N ALA A 166 15.46 11.41 4.74
CA ALA A 166 14.47 11.60 5.81
C ALA A 166 13.79 12.99 5.81
N GLU A 167 14.33 13.97 5.09
CA GLU A 167 13.77 15.32 5.03
C GLU A 167 12.58 15.43 4.07
N ARG A 168 12.47 14.52 3.11
CA ARG A 168 11.37 14.51 2.14
C ARG A 168 10.11 13.95 2.74
N LYS A 169 9.06 14.76 2.75
CA LYS A 169 7.71 14.37 3.18
C LYS A 169 6.79 14.31 1.98
N TYR A 170 6.11 13.19 1.83
CA TYR A 170 5.10 12.97 0.80
C TYR A 170 3.72 12.86 1.46
N ASP A 171 2.68 13.25 0.73
CA ASP A 171 1.30 12.96 1.13
C ASP A 171 1.02 11.46 1.07
N PHE A 172 1.67 10.76 0.13
CA PHE A 172 1.66 9.30 0.03
C PHE A 172 2.83 8.77 -0.81
N VAL A 173 3.05 7.47 -0.76
CA VAL A 173 3.96 6.76 -1.66
C VAL A 173 3.15 5.73 -2.46
N CYS A 174 3.44 5.60 -3.75
CA CYS A 174 2.88 4.61 -4.65
C CYS A 174 3.94 3.57 -5.04
N PHE A 175 3.68 2.31 -4.74
CA PHE A 175 4.41 1.19 -5.34
C PHE A 175 3.66 0.75 -6.59
N ASN A 176 4.20 1.08 -7.76
CA ASN A 176 3.53 0.88 -9.04
C ASN A 176 4.01 -0.40 -9.75
N GLY A 177 3.94 -1.52 -9.03
CA GLY A 177 4.13 -2.86 -9.56
C GLY A 177 5.57 -3.36 -9.66
N ASP A 178 5.68 -4.66 -9.82
CA ASP A 178 6.92 -5.43 -9.98
C ASP A 178 7.92 -5.19 -8.83
N MET A 179 7.37 -5.14 -7.61
CA MET A 179 8.18 -5.02 -6.39
C MET A 179 8.98 -6.30 -6.13
N THR A 180 8.48 -7.43 -6.62
CA THR A 180 9.17 -8.74 -6.64
C THR A 180 9.06 -9.36 -8.03
N SER A 181 9.91 -10.34 -8.33
CA SER A 181 9.79 -11.10 -9.59
C SER A 181 8.74 -12.22 -9.52
N ARG A 182 8.35 -12.65 -8.32
CA ARG A 182 7.34 -13.69 -8.07
C ARG A 182 6.94 -13.65 -6.59
N ASN A 183 5.68 -13.90 -6.29
CA ASN A 183 5.14 -13.90 -4.92
C ASN A 183 4.84 -15.34 -4.51
N ASN A 184 5.76 -16.02 -3.83
CA ASN A 184 5.57 -17.40 -3.43
C ASN A 184 5.01 -17.53 -2.02
N THR A 185 5.41 -16.66 -1.10
CA THR A 185 4.95 -16.65 0.30
C THR A 185 4.66 -15.23 0.80
N GLN A 186 3.88 -15.13 1.84
CA GLN A 186 3.63 -13.87 2.53
C GLN A 186 4.93 -13.28 3.11
N GLU A 187 5.80 -14.13 3.63
CA GLU A 187 7.08 -13.75 4.23
C GLU A 187 8.00 -13.07 3.21
N GLU A 188 8.03 -13.56 1.97
CA GLU A 188 8.81 -12.94 0.89
C GLU A 188 8.33 -11.50 0.61
N VAL A 189 7.02 -11.25 0.62
CA VAL A 189 6.47 -9.91 0.40
C VAL A 189 6.93 -8.93 1.49
N PHE A 190 6.92 -9.35 2.75
CA PHE A 190 7.47 -8.55 3.84
C PHE A 190 8.98 -8.35 3.69
N GLN A 191 9.72 -9.42 3.49
CA GLN A 191 11.18 -9.41 3.40
C GLN A 191 11.68 -8.51 2.27
N PHE A 192 11.04 -8.55 1.11
CA PHE A 192 11.53 -7.84 -0.07
C PHE A 192 11.20 -6.35 -0.08
N TYR A 193 10.04 -5.94 0.50
CA TYR A 193 9.67 -4.51 0.42
C TYR A 193 8.77 -3.99 1.54
N LEU A 194 7.82 -4.76 2.10
CA LEU A 194 6.88 -4.20 3.09
C LEU A 194 7.54 -3.86 4.43
N SER A 195 8.50 -4.69 4.89
CA SER A 195 9.24 -4.39 6.13
C SER A 195 10.04 -3.10 5.99
N SER A 196 10.70 -2.89 4.83
CA SER A 196 11.42 -1.64 4.54
C SER A 196 10.47 -0.46 4.42
N ALA A 197 9.34 -0.59 3.70
CA ALA A 197 8.34 0.47 3.63
C ALA A 197 7.82 0.87 5.03
N SER A 198 7.49 -0.12 5.87
CA SER A 198 7.05 0.11 7.25
C SER A 198 8.11 0.82 8.09
N LYS A 199 9.38 0.46 7.93
CA LYS A 199 10.50 1.09 8.66
C LYS A 199 10.73 2.53 8.23
N LEU A 200 10.62 2.81 6.94
CA LEU A 200 11.03 4.09 6.34
C LEU A 200 9.91 5.15 6.39
N PHE A 201 8.67 4.77 6.04
CA PHE A 201 7.59 5.76 5.91
C PHE A 201 6.19 5.22 6.19
N ALA A 202 5.87 3.97 5.88
CA ALA A 202 4.49 3.52 5.74
C ALA A 202 3.70 3.44 7.06
N LYS A 203 4.33 3.67 8.21
CA LYS A 203 3.64 3.83 9.49
C LYS A 203 2.81 5.11 9.56
N GLU A 204 3.23 6.16 8.87
CA GLU A 204 2.61 7.48 8.96
C GLU A 204 2.29 8.08 7.58
N THR A 205 3.01 7.68 6.55
CA THR A 205 2.74 8.06 5.16
C THR A 205 1.97 6.92 4.48
N PRO A 206 0.77 7.18 3.92
CA PRO A 206 0.00 6.16 3.21
C PRO A 206 0.79 5.48 2.09
N LEU A 207 0.70 4.15 2.02
CA LEU A 207 1.24 3.36 0.93
C LEU A 207 0.08 2.92 0.03
N TYR A 208 0.06 3.39 -1.22
CA TYR A 208 -0.82 2.89 -2.26
C TYR A 208 -0.07 1.86 -3.11
N PHE A 209 -0.71 0.77 -3.40
CA PHE A 209 -0.12 -0.34 -4.15
C PHE A 209 -0.88 -0.57 -5.44
N VAL A 210 -0.18 -0.57 -6.57
CA VAL A 210 -0.68 -0.93 -7.89
C VAL A 210 0.02 -2.21 -8.30
N ARG A 211 -0.73 -3.23 -8.61
CA ARG A 211 -0.19 -4.54 -8.97
C ARG A 211 0.45 -4.51 -10.35
N GLY A 212 1.69 -4.99 -10.48
CA GLY A 212 2.33 -5.27 -11.76
C GLY A 212 2.04 -6.70 -12.25
N ASN A 213 2.59 -7.07 -13.41
CA ASN A 213 2.40 -8.42 -13.95
C ASN A 213 3.16 -9.48 -13.12
N HIS A 214 4.28 -9.15 -12.51
CA HIS A 214 4.99 -10.07 -11.63
C HIS A 214 4.24 -10.35 -10.32
N GLU A 215 3.38 -9.47 -9.85
CA GLU A 215 2.52 -9.70 -8.70
C GLU A 215 1.42 -10.72 -8.96
N THR A 216 1.13 -11.05 -10.21
CA THR A 216 0.16 -12.10 -10.56
C THR A 216 0.76 -13.51 -10.56
N ARG A 217 2.09 -13.62 -10.35
CA ARG A 217 2.86 -14.86 -10.41
C ARG A 217 3.24 -15.37 -9.02
N GLY A 218 3.25 -16.70 -8.85
CA GLY A 218 3.63 -17.39 -7.62
C GLY A 218 2.44 -17.86 -6.79
N ALA A 219 2.70 -18.74 -5.84
CA ALA A 219 1.66 -19.42 -5.07
C ALA A 219 0.86 -18.47 -4.15
N TYR A 220 1.44 -17.36 -3.73
CA TYR A 220 0.80 -16.36 -2.86
C TYR A 220 0.10 -15.24 -3.65
N ALA A 221 0.23 -15.20 -4.98
CA ALA A 221 -0.27 -14.11 -5.82
C ALA A 221 -1.78 -13.84 -5.64
N VAL A 222 -2.59 -14.90 -5.46
CA VAL A 222 -4.04 -14.78 -5.24
C VAL A 222 -4.37 -14.15 -3.89
N SER A 223 -3.55 -14.42 -2.85
CA SER A 223 -3.72 -13.85 -1.50
C SER A 223 -3.00 -12.51 -1.32
N LEU A 224 -2.17 -12.09 -2.26
CA LEU A 224 -1.43 -10.83 -2.17
C LEU A 224 -2.32 -9.61 -1.86
N PRO A 225 -3.54 -9.47 -2.42
CA PRO A 225 -4.42 -8.34 -2.11
C PRO A 225 -4.83 -8.24 -0.63
N GLU A 226 -4.72 -9.31 0.16
CA GLU A 226 -4.99 -9.28 1.61
C GLU A 226 -4.01 -8.35 2.36
N LEU A 227 -2.80 -8.16 1.82
CA LEU A 227 -1.79 -7.26 2.35
C LEU A 227 -2.03 -5.80 1.92
N PHE A 228 -2.82 -5.59 0.88
CA PHE A 228 -3.09 -4.27 0.28
C PHE A 228 -4.59 -3.99 0.19
N PRO A 229 -5.30 -3.94 1.33
CA PRO A 229 -6.72 -3.60 1.31
C PRO A 229 -6.94 -2.23 0.68
N SER A 230 -7.87 -2.15 -0.26
CA SER A 230 -8.23 -0.94 -0.99
C SER A 230 -9.62 -0.43 -0.61
N SER A 231 -9.97 0.77 -1.06
CA SER A 231 -11.31 1.35 -0.86
C SER A 231 -12.40 0.62 -1.66
N SER A 232 -12.05 0.02 -2.79
CA SER A 232 -12.99 -0.73 -3.65
C SER A 232 -13.13 -2.21 -3.26
N GLY A 233 -12.22 -2.75 -2.41
CA GLY A 233 -12.09 -4.17 -2.15
C GLY A 233 -11.47 -4.97 -3.32
N GLN A 234 -11.01 -4.27 -4.37
CA GLN A 234 -10.33 -4.82 -5.54
C GLN A 234 -8.90 -4.29 -5.62
N PRO A 235 -8.00 -4.90 -6.40
CA PRO A 235 -6.68 -4.34 -6.65
C PRO A 235 -6.68 -3.03 -7.46
N TYR A 236 -7.82 -2.61 -7.97
CA TYR A 236 -8.02 -1.31 -8.65
C TYR A 236 -8.97 -0.42 -7.84
N TYR A 237 -8.65 0.86 -7.75
CA TYR A 237 -9.38 1.80 -6.89
C TYR A 237 -9.14 3.26 -7.31
N THR A 238 -9.85 4.17 -6.67
CA THR A 238 -9.69 5.62 -6.85
C THR A 238 -9.63 6.32 -5.50
N PHE A 239 -8.98 7.46 -5.45
CA PHE A 239 -8.96 8.38 -4.31
C PHE A 239 -8.64 9.80 -4.78
N ARG A 240 -9.01 10.80 -3.97
CA ARG A 240 -8.71 12.18 -4.24
C ARG A 240 -7.88 12.80 -3.13
N GLN A 241 -6.77 13.46 -3.49
CA GLN A 241 -5.96 14.26 -2.57
C GLN A 241 -5.68 15.62 -3.19
N GLY A 242 -6.06 16.69 -2.50
CA GLY A 242 -5.94 18.04 -3.01
C GLY A 242 -6.65 18.20 -4.36
N PRO A 243 -5.98 18.79 -5.36
CA PRO A 243 -6.55 19.03 -6.69
C PRO A 243 -6.60 17.78 -7.58
N VAL A 244 -6.07 16.62 -7.14
CA VAL A 244 -5.86 15.46 -8.00
C VAL A 244 -6.78 14.31 -7.63
N CYS A 245 -7.52 13.80 -8.62
CA CYS A 245 -8.14 12.49 -8.57
C CYS A 245 -7.19 11.45 -9.17
N PHE A 246 -6.86 10.44 -8.38
CA PHE A 246 -6.01 9.33 -8.77
C PHE A 246 -6.85 8.11 -9.10
N VAL A 247 -6.51 7.43 -10.19
CA VAL A 247 -7.09 6.14 -10.57
C VAL A 247 -5.97 5.11 -10.63
N ALA A 248 -6.04 4.11 -9.77
CA ALA A 248 -5.14 2.96 -9.78
C ALA A 248 -5.77 1.84 -10.58
N LEU A 249 -5.15 1.44 -11.68
CA LEU A 249 -5.57 0.34 -12.53
C LEU A 249 -4.66 -0.87 -12.33
N ASP A 250 -5.25 -2.04 -12.27
CA ASP A 250 -4.53 -3.30 -12.25
C ASP A 250 -4.29 -3.79 -13.67
N CYS A 251 -3.03 -3.92 -14.03
CA CYS A 251 -2.66 -4.36 -15.39
C CYS A 251 -2.97 -5.84 -15.67
N GLY A 252 -3.11 -6.67 -14.63
CA GLY A 252 -3.09 -8.12 -14.80
C GLY A 252 -1.72 -8.60 -15.33
N GLU A 253 -1.71 -9.62 -16.17
CA GLU A 253 -0.50 -10.19 -16.77
C GLU A 253 -0.20 -9.56 -18.15
N ASP A 254 1.06 -9.53 -18.55
CA ASP A 254 1.53 -9.06 -19.86
C ASP A 254 1.32 -10.08 -20.98
N LYS A 255 1.23 -11.37 -20.64
CA LYS A 255 1.03 -12.50 -21.56
C LYS A 255 -0.46 -12.79 -21.82
N PRO A 256 -0.81 -13.51 -22.90
CA PRO A 256 -2.18 -13.97 -23.12
C PRO A 256 -2.60 -15.04 -22.11
N ASP A 257 -3.90 -15.19 -21.89
CA ASP A 257 -4.47 -16.18 -20.96
C ASP A 257 -4.12 -17.63 -21.34
N SER A 258 -3.75 -17.87 -22.59
CA SER A 258 -3.27 -19.18 -23.11
C SER A 258 -1.81 -19.47 -22.78
N ASP A 259 -1.06 -18.53 -22.18
CA ASP A 259 0.35 -18.74 -21.84
C ASP A 259 0.52 -19.83 -20.79
N MET A 260 1.62 -20.58 -20.90
CA MET A 260 1.94 -21.71 -20.02
C MET A 260 2.26 -21.29 -18.58
N GLU A 261 2.57 -20.02 -18.33
CA GLU A 261 2.90 -19.49 -16.98
C GLU A 261 1.82 -19.85 -15.95
N TYR A 262 0.57 -19.87 -16.35
CA TYR A 262 -0.58 -20.09 -15.47
C TYR A 262 -1.23 -21.47 -15.63
N SER A 263 -0.71 -22.35 -16.48
CA SER A 263 -1.26 -23.70 -16.66
C SER A 263 -2.76 -23.71 -16.99
N GLY A 264 -3.25 -22.72 -17.74
CA GLY A 264 -4.67 -22.58 -18.09
C GLY A 264 -5.56 -21.98 -16.99
N LEU A 265 -4.99 -21.40 -15.94
CA LEU A 265 -5.74 -20.77 -14.85
C LEU A 265 -5.88 -19.23 -15.03
N ALA A 266 -5.22 -18.65 -16.03
CA ALA A 266 -5.32 -17.23 -16.33
C ALA A 266 -6.70 -16.89 -16.91
N CYS A 267 -7.24 -15.73 -16.51
CA CYS A 267 -8.49 -15.15 -17.00
C CYS A 267 -8.40 -13.60 -16.95
N PHE A 268 -7.24 -13.07 -17.35
CA PHE A 268 -6.96 -11.64 -17.21
C PHE A 268 -7.70 -10.79 -18.26
N ASP A 269 -8.06 -11.33 -19.40
CA ASP A 269 -8.81 -10.59 -20.42
C ASP A 269 -10.25 -10.31 -19.94
N GLN A 270 -10.90 -11.29 -19.30
CA GLN A 270 -12.18 -11.07 -18.66
C GLN A 270 -12.05 -10.07 -17.50
N TYR A 271 -11.06 -10.26 -16.64
CA TYR A 271 -10.79 -9.39 -15.50
C TYR A 271 -10.58 -7.92 -15.92
N ARG A 272 -9.83 -7.66 -17.00
CA ARG A 272 -9.67 -6.30 -17.55
C ARG A 272 -10.98 -5.75 -18.09
N THR A 273 -11.82 -6.59 -18.68
CA THR A 273 -13.16 -6.19 -19.16
C THR A 273 -14.05 -5.75 -18.00
N GLU A 274 -14.09 -6.51 -16.91
CA GLU A 274 -14.82 -6.14 -15.68
C GLU A 274 -14.27 -4.83 -15.07
N GLN A 275 -12.96 -4.68 -15.06
CA GLN A 275 -12.31 -3.45 -14.61
C GLN A 275 -12.67 -2.23 -15.52
N ALA A 276 -12.81 -2.43 -16.83
CA ALA A 276 -13.23 -1.37 -17.74
C ALA A 276 -14.66 -0.88 -17.43
N GLU A 277 -15.57 -1.78 -17.05
CA GLU A 277 -16.93 -1.38 -16.61
C GLU A 277 -16.87 -0.56 -15.31
N TRP A 278 -16.05 -0.99 -14.35
CA TRP A 278 -15.80 -0.19 -13.14
C TRP A 278 -15.21 1.19 -13.51
N LEU A 279 -14.22 1.25 -14.40
CA LEU A 279 -13.58 2.50 -14.82
C LEU A 279 -14.60 3.49 -15.44
N ARG A 280 -15.57 3.00 -16.22
CA ARG A 280 -16.66 3.84 -16.74
C ARG A 280 -17.48 4.47 -15.60
N SER A 281 -17.74 3.73 -14.53
CA SER A 281 -18.44 4.26 -13.36
C SER A 281 -17.61 5.32 -12.62
N VAL A 282 -16.29 5.11 -12.52
CA VAL A 282 -15.37 6.07 -11.90
C VAL A 282 -15.35 7.39 -12.66
N VAL A 283 -15.14 7.36 -13.98
CA VAL A 283 -15.04 8.60 -14.77
C VAL A 283 -16.36 9.36 -14.85
N ALA A 284 -17.49 8.69 -14.60
CA ALA A 284 -18.80 9.31 -14.49
C ALA A 284 -19.07 9.93 -13.10
N SER A 285 -18.27 9.62 -12.08
CA SER A 285 -18.45 10.12 -10.72
C SER A 285 -18.17 11.62 -10.61
N GLU A 286 -18.83 12.28 -9.64
CA GLU A 286 -18.60 13.68 -9.33
C GLU A 286 -17.20 13.92 -8.82
N GLU A 287 -16.65 13.02 -8.00
CA GLU A 287 -15.30 13.09 -7.46
C GLU A 287 -14.26 13.16 -8.58
N PHE A 288 -14.38 12.31 -9.60
CA PHE A 288 -13.47 12.31 -10.74
C PHE A 288 -13.69 13.57 -11.62
N ARG A 289 -14.94 13.91 -11.98
CA ARG A 289 -15.24 15.02 -12.87
C ARG A 289 -14.86 16.38 -12.30
N SER A 290 -15.08 16.60 -11.02
CA SER A 290 -14.76 17.87 -10.34
C SER A 290 -13.29 18.06 -10.04
N ALA A 291 -12.45 17.02 -10.15
CA ALA A 291 -11.03 17.13 -9.88
C ALA A 291 -10.32 17.97 -10.97
N PRO A 292 -9.57 19.03 -10.60
CA PRO A 292 -8.80 19.83 -11.56
C PRO A 292 -7.79 19.01 -12.34
N VAL A 293 -7.16 18.01 -11.72
CA VAL A 293 -6.14 17.14 -12.33
C VAL A 293 -6.53 15.68 -12.14
N LYS A 294 -6.25 14.86 -13.14
CA LYS A 294 -6.56 13.43 -13.14
C LYS A 294 -5.32 12.63 -13.53
N ILE A 295 -4.84 11.81 -12.62
CA ILE A 295 -3.63 10.99 -12.82
C ILE A 295 -4.01 9.50 -12.72
N VAL A 296 -3.53 8.72 -13.68
CA VAL A 296 -3.72 7.26 -13.71
C VAL A 296 -2.40 6.57 -13.38
N PHE A 297 -2.45 5.62 -12.47
CA PHE A 297 -1.40 4.64 -12.24
C PHE A 297 -1.79 3.31 -12.90
N CYS A 298 -0.91 2.74 -13.68
CA CYS A 298 -1.00 1.38 -14.19
C CYS A 298 0.42 0.90 -14.51
N HIS A 299 0.80 -0.23 -14.00
CA HIS A 299 2.18 -0.70 -14.15
C HIS A 299 2.59 -0.85 -15.62
N ILE A 300 1.77 -1.55 -16.42
CA ILE A 300 2.02 -1.72 -17.86
C ILE A 300 1.51 -0.49 -18.62
N PRO A 301 2.35 0.16 -19.44
CA PRO A 301 1.91 1.24 -20.31
C PRO A 301 1.01 0.72 -21.44
N PRO A 302 -0.01 1.49 -21.88
CA PRO A 302 -0.88 1.11 -22.97
C PRO A 302 -0.12 1.18 -24.32
N GLU A 303 -0.20 0.12 -25.13
CA GLU A 303 0.45 0.06 -26.43
C GLU A 303 -0.47 -0.62 -27.48
N THR A 304 -0.45 -0.12 -28.71
CA THR A 304 -1.22 -0.71 -29.82
C THR A 304 -0.54 -1.94 -30.41
N LYS A 305 0.74 -2.12 -30.15
CA LYS A 305 1.59 -3.24 -30.58
C LYS A 305 2.52 -3.63 -29.44
N GLY A 306 2.86 -4.90 -29.35
CA GLY A 306 3.75 -5.40 -28.32
C GLY A 306 3.15 -6.58 -27.57
N TRP A 307 3.32 -6.62 -26.27
CA TRP A 307 2.79 -7.69 -25.41
C TRP A 307 1.27 -7.63 -25.34
N HIS A 308 0.64 -8.80 -25.20
CA HIS A 308 -0.81 -8.96 -25.18
C HIS A 308 -1.48 -8.05 -24.13
N GLY A 309 -0.96 -8.03 -22.88
CA GLY A 309 -1.51 -7.22 -21.79
C GLY A 309 -1.51 -5.72 -22.12
N ALA A 310 -0.43 -5.21 -22.70
CA ALA A 310 -0.34 -3.81 -23.10
C ALA A 310 -1.39 -3.43 -24.18
N ALA A 311 -1.60 -4.35 -25.15
CA ALA A 311 -2.60 -4.16 -26.19
C ALA A 311 -4.03 -4.21 -25.65
N GLU A 312 -4.34 -5.11 -24.71
CA GLU A 312 -5.64 -5.20 -24.07
C GLU A 312 -5.94 -3.99 -23.16
N ILE A 313 -4.93 -3.53 -22.40
CA ILE A 313 -5.01 -2.28 -21.63
C ILE A 313 -5.32 -1.11 -22.56
N HIS A 314 -4.62 -1.01 -23.68
CA HIS A 314 -4.89 0.03 -24.67
C HIS A 314 -6.31 -0.07 -25.20
N ARG A 315 -6.73 -1.24 -25.66
CA ARG A 315 -8.05 -1.49 -26.27
C ARG A 315 -9.21 -1.14 -25.32
N LEU A 316 -9.06 -1.47 -24.03
CA LEU A 316 -10.14 -1.37 -23.04
C LEU A 316 -10.16 -0.02 -22.32
N PHE A 317 -9.00 0.50 -21.91
CA PHE A 317 -8.95 1.65 -21.01
C PHE A 317 -8.70 2.98 -21.72
N VAL A 318 -7.90 2.99 -22.79
CA VAL A 318 -7.55 4.23 -23.49
C VAL A 318 -8.78 4.97 -24.06
N PRO A 319 -9.77 4.31 -24.70
CA PRO A 319 -10.95 5.02 -25.19
C PRO A 319 -11.74 5.71 -24.06
N ILE A 320 -11.90 5.04 -22.92
CA ILE A 320 -12.61 5.59 -21.75
C ILE A 320 -11.88 6.82 -21.21
N LEU A 321 -10.55 6.71 -21.06
CA LEU A 321 -9.72 7.77 -20.47
C LEU A 321 -9.49 8.94 -21.44
N ASN A 322 -9.49 8.69 -22.75
CA ASN A 322 -9.49 9.75 -23.78
C ASN A 322 -10.74 10.63 -23.70
N GLU A 323 -11.92 9.99 -23.56
CA GLU A 323 -13.18 10.69 -23.40
C GLU A 323 -13.26 11.43 -22.05
N ALA A 324 -12.75 10.82 -21.01
CA ALA A 324 -12.73 11.38 -19.65
C ALA A 324 -11.75 12.55 -19.48
N GLY A 325 -10.75 12.68 -20.34
CA GLY A 325 -9.77 13.76 -20.33
C GLY A 325 -8.83 13.70 -19.11
N ILE A 326 -8.04 12.64 -18.99
CA ILE A 326 -6.99 12.56 -17.98
C ILE A 326 -5.78 13.40 -18.37
N ASP A 327 -4.98 13.79 -17.37
CA ASP A 327 -3.83 14.67 -17.57
C ASP A 327 -2.50 13.90 -17.69
N LEU A 328 -2.38 12.74 -17.04
CA LEU A 328 -1.14 11.97 -17.02
C LEU A 328 -1.42 10.51 -16.71
N TRP A 329 -0.73 9.62 -17.41
CA TRP A 329 -0.64 8.21 -17.10
C TRP A 329 0.78 7.85 -16.66
N LEU A 330 0.94 7.23 -15.49
CA LEU A 330 2.21 6.83 -14.89
C LEU A 330 2.36 5.31 -14.92
N SER A 331 3.47 4.83 -15.48
CA SER A 331 3.80 3.40 -15.64
C SER A 331 5.22 3.06 -15.19
N GLY A 332 5.50 1.77 -15.11
CA GLY A 332 6.82 1.13 -14.99
C GLY A 332 7.07 0.15 -16.13
N HIS A 333 7.33 -1.12 -15.78
CA HIS A 333 7.36 -2.31 -16.65
C HIS A 333 8.52 -2.39 -17.65
N ILE A 334 8.82 -1.31 -18.35
CA ILE A 334 9.83 -1.31 -19.43
C ILE A 334 11.26 -1.05 -18.97
N HIS A 335 11.48 -0.89 -17.65
CA HIS A 335 12.76 -0.68 -16.98
C HIS A 335 13.60 0.51 -17.48
N LYS A 336 12.98 1.46 -18.20
CA LYS A 336 13.66 2.65 -18.74
C LYS A 336 12.74 3.85 -18.77
N TYR A 337 13.31 5.02 -18.73
CA TYR A 337 12.57 6.24 -18.98
C TYR A 337 11.96 6.24 -20.40
N ARG A 338 10.67 6.52 -20.48
CA ARG A 338 10.00 6.77 -21.75
C ARG A 338 8.84 7.75 -21.52
N LEU A 339 8.84 8.81 -22.29
CA LEU A 339 7.70 9.69 -22.45
C LEU A 339 7.05 9.41 -23.79
N THR A 340 5.78 9.01 -23.77
CA THR A 340 4.93 8.92 -24.96
C THR A 340 4.05 10.16 -24.97
N GLU A 341 4.26 11.01 -25.95
CA GLU A 341 3.57 12.29 -26.08
C GLU A 341 2.09 12.13 -26.46
N VAL A 342 1.31 13.17 -26.19
CA VAL A 342 -0.11 13.26 -26.58
C VAL A 342 -0.28 12.98 -28.07
N GLY A 343 -1.26 12.16 -28.43
CA GLY A 343 -1.58 11.74 -29.81
C GLY A 343 -0.81 10.52 -30.30
N VAL A 344 0.27 10.12 -29.61
CA VAL A 344 1.00 8.90 -29.92
C VAL A 344 0.22 7.69 -29.40
N ASN A 345 0.20 6.60 -30.17
CA ASN A 345 -0.60 5.41 -29.86
C ASN A 345 -2.09 5.68 -29.60
N GLY A 346 -2.64 6.77 -30.13
CA GLY A 346 -4.05 7.14 -29.95
C GLY A 346 -4.41 7.59 -28.52
N CYS A 347 -3.43 7.90 -27.67
CA CYS A 347 -3.65 8.45 -26.34
C CYS A 347 -3.77 9.99 -26.40
N ASN A 348 -4.87 10.56 -25.92
CA ASN A 348 -5.06 12.01 -25.81
C ASN A 348 -4.38 12.62 -24.57
N PHE A 349 -3.52 11.86 -23.92
CA PHE A 349 -2.76 12.20 -22.73
C PHE A 349 -1.33 11.64 -22.81
N PRO A 350 -0.36 12.24 -22.11
CA PRO A 350 0.99 11.72 -22.05
C PRO A 350 1.05 10.45 -21.18
N VAL A 351 1.92 9.50 -21.58
CA VAL A 351 2.25 8.30 -20.81
C VAL A 351 3.72 8.36 -20.43
N LEU A 352 3.99 8.40 -19.12
CA LEU A 352 5.34 8.49 -18.57
C LEU A 352 5.72 7.21 -17.85
N CYS A 353 6.73 6.51 -18.36
CA CYS A 353 7.31 5.33 -17.72
C CYS A 353 8.51 5.72 -16.86
N ASN A 354 8.46 5.35 -15.59
CA ASN A 354 9.58 5.48 -14.67
C ASN A 354 10.54 4.32 -14.85
N PRO A 355 11.86 4.54 -14.90
CA PRO A 355 12.85 3.46 -14.94
C PRO A 355 12.76 2.57 -13.69
N ASN A 356 13.26 1.34 -13.81
CA ASN A 356 13.48 0.49 -12.64
C ASN A 356 14.51 1.11 -11.69
N LEU A 357 14.39 0.80 -10.39
CA LEU A 357 15.29 1.29 -9.34
C LEU A 357 15.46 2.82 -9.33
N CYS A 358 14.40 3.52 -9.72
CA CYS A 358 14.33 4.98 -9.66
C CYS A 358 13.11 5.42 -8.84
N ARG A 359 13.23 6.57 -8.19
CA ARG A 359 12.11 7.23 -7.52
C ARG A 359 11.66 8.40 -8.37
N MET A 360 10.38 8.40 -8.68
CA MET A 360 9.69 9.52 -9.30
C MET A 360 9.02 10.35 -8.21
N ASP A 361 9.43 11.59 -8.04
CA ASP A 361 8.81 12.58 -7.17
C ASP A 361 7.86 13.44 -8.00
N VAL A 362 6.61 13.53 -7.59
CA VAL A 362 5.58 14.30 -8.29
C VAL A 362 4.98 15.32 -7.35
N THR A 363 4.86 16.55 -7.83
CA THR A 363 4.06 17.60 -7.16
C THR A 363 3.01 18.10 -8.16
N ALA A 364 1.75 18.08 -7.74
CA ALA A 364 0.67 18.54 -8.57
C ALA A 364 -0.16 19.63 -7.87
N THR A 365 -0.50 20.68 -8.63
CA THR A 365 -1.44 21.74 -8.27
C THR A 365 -2.63 21.71 -9.23
N ALA A 366 -3.61 22.58 -9.06
CA ALA A 366 -4.71 22.68 -10.02
C ALA A 366 -4.25 23.09 -11.45
N ASN A 367 -3.04 23.68 -11.57
CA ASN A 367 -2.54 24.28 -12.81
C ASN A 367 -1.27 23.62 -13.36
N SER A 368 -0.64 22.72 -12.63
CA SER A 368 0.60 22.06 -13.07
C SER A 368 0.79 20.70 -12.46
N VAL A 369 1.52 19.82 -13.18
CA VAL A 369 2.09 18.58 -12.65
C VAL A 369 3.58 18.61 -12.94
N ASP A 370 4.40 18.58 -11.91
CA ASP A 370 5.85 18.60 -11.95
C ASP A 370 6.41 17.24 -11.54
N VAL A 371 7.17 16.62 -12.41
CA VAL A 371 7.78 15.29 -12.22
C VAL A 371 9.29 15.39 -12.20
N LYS A 372 9.92 14.73 -11.24
CA LYS A 372 11.39 14.57 -11.14
C LYS A 372 11.71 13.12 -10.86
N ILE A 373 12.69 12.56 -11.59
CA ILE A 373 13.10 11.17 -11.45
C ILE A 373 14.53 11.13 -10.94
N PHE A 374 14.75 10.40 -9.87
CA PHE A 374 16.04 10.26 -9.18
C PHE A 374 16.49 8.80 -9.17
N ASP A 375 17.80 8.58 -9.30
CA ASP A 375 18.41 7.27 -9.10
C ASP A 375 18.65 6.95 -7.61
N THR A 376 19.28 5.81 -7.33
CA THR A 376 19.65 5.37 -5.98
C THR A 376 20.72 6.24 -5.32
N GLN A 377 21.43 7.08 -6.07
CA GLN A 377 22.40 8.07 -5.56
C GLN A 377 21.75 9.46 -5.33
N SER A 378 20.42 9.56 -5.43
CA SER A 378 19.68 10.83 -5.41
C SER A 378 20.08 11.81 -6.53
N THR A 379 20.66 11.30 -7.64
CA THR A 379 20.95 12.10 -8.82
C THR A 379 19.67 12.34 -9.61
N LEU A 380 19.39 13.59 -9.96
CA LEU A 380 18.26 13.93 -10.82
C LEU A 380 18.57 13.50 -12.26
N LEU A 381 17.81 12.53 -12.77
CA LEU A 381 17.97 11.97 -14.12
C LEU A 381 17.08 12.66 -15.16
N HIS A 382 15.81 12.87 -14.79
CA HIS A 382 14.79 13.40 -15.72
C HIS A 382 13.85 14.36 -15.00
N THR A 383 13.30 15.30 -15.78
CA THR A 383 12.21 16.19 -15.37
C THR A 383 11.14 16.20 -16.44
N TYR A 384 9.89 16.30 -16.03
CA TYR A 384 8.76 16.50 -16.95
C TYR A 384 7.73 17.43 -16.29
N GLN A 385 7.13 18.32 -17.06
CA GLN A 385 6.14 19.26 -16.55
C GLN A 385 4.94 19.36 -17.48
N ILE A 386 3.76 19.31 -16.90
CA ILE A 386 2.49 19.66 -17.54
C ILE A 386 2.03 21.00 -16.98
N LYS A 387 1.65 21.92 -17.84
CA LYS A 387 0.96 23.18 -17.50
C LYS A 387 -0.44 23.14 -18.08
N LYS A 388 -1.44 23.49 -17.27
CA LYS A 388 -2.86 23.55 -17.65
C LYS A 388 -3.27 24.96 -18.00
#